data_f877452ed869ca4041f7f361f424f2b0
#
_entry.id   f877452ed869ca4041f7f361f424f2b0
#
_cell.length_a   1.000
_cell.length_b   1.000
_cell.length_c   1.000
_cell.angle_alpha   90.00
_cell.angle_beta   90.00
_cell.angle_gamma   90.00
#
_symmetry.space_group_name_H-M   'P 1'
#
loop_
_entity.id
_entity.type
_entity.pdbx_description
1 polymer ?
#
loop_
_entity_poly.entity_id
_entity_poly.type
_entity_poly.pdbx_seq_one_letter_code
_entity_poly.pdbx_strand_id
1 'polypeptide(L)' 'MHEQEYLTPQGLKKLEDELDFLKSTRRAEVAKRLHEAMEEGEVEENPEYEDAKNEQAFVEGRILTIETILANA' A
#
# COMPACT_ATOMS: atom_id res chain seq x y z
N MET A 1 -15.69 -16.22 -8.42
CA MET A 1 -15.17 -16.32 -8.09
C MET A 1 -14.46 -16.62 -7.53
N HIS A 2 -13.90 -16.82 -7.46
CA HIS A 2 -13.12 -17.26 -7.01
C HIS A 2 -12.79 -17.38 -6.14
N GLU A 3 -12.72 -17.61 -5.98
CA GLU A 3 -12.49 -17.88 -5.13
C GLU A 3 -11.58 -18.34 -4.35
N GLN A 4 -11.27 -19.34 -4.33
CA GLN A 4 -10.35 -19.86 -3.50
C GLN A 4 -9.07 -19.87 -4.13
N GLU A 5 -8.05 -19.32 -3.51
CA GLU A 5 -6.76 -19.21 -4.09
C GLU A 5 -5.92 -20.30 -3.58
N TYR A 6 -5.31 -21.07 -4.47
CA TYR A 6 -4.40 -22.13 -4.07
C TYR A 6 -3.00 -21.56 -4.11
N LEU A 7 -2.51 -21.16 -2.96
CA LEU A 7 -1.19 -20.54 -2.88
C LEU A 7 -0.14 -21.60 -2.54
N THR A 8 0.96 -21.55 -3.28
CA THR A 8 2.10 -22.38 -2.94
C THR A 8 2.83 -21.75 -1.76
N PRO A 9 3.68 -22.55 -1.06
CA PRO A 9 4.49 -21.93 -0.02
C PRO A 9 5.33 -20.77 -0.51
N GLN A 10 5.84 -20.86 -1.74
CA GLN A 10 6.61 -19.77 -2.31
C GLN A 10 5.73 -18.55 -2.55
N GLY A 11 4.50 -18.77 -3.01
CA GLY A 11 3.58 -17.67 -3.23
C GLY A 11 3.19 -16.98 -1.95
N LEU A 12 2.95 -17.78 -0.90
CA LEU A 12 2.66 -17.19 0.41
C LEU A 12 3.81 -16.36 0.91
N LYS A 13 5.01 -16.88 0.76
CA LYS A 13 6.19 -16.16 1.22
C LYS A 13 6.33 -14.83 0.48
N LYS A 14 6.08 -14.83 -0.82
CA LYS A 14 6.14 -13.60 -1.58
C LYS A 14 5.12 -12.58 -1.10
N LEU A 15 3.91 -13.03 -0.80
CA LEU A 15 2.90 -12.12 -0.31
C LEU A 15 3.26 -11.58 1.06
N GLU A 16 3.80 -12.42 1.91
CA GLU A 16 4.23 -11.97 3.23
C GLU A 16 5.35 -10.94 3.11
N ASP A 17 6.29 -11.18 2.21
CA ASP A 17 7.38 -10.23 2.00
C ASP A 17 6.86 -8.92 1.44
N GLU A 18 5.93 -8.98 0.51
CA GLU A 18 5.34 -7.77 -0.05
C GLU A 18 4.60 -7.00 1.03
N LEU A 19 3.84 -7.70 1.85
CA LEU A 19 3.10 -7.06 2.92
C LEU A 19 4.05 -6.34 3.87
N ASP A 20 5.11 -7.02 4.25
CA ASP A 20 6.09 -6.44 5.15
C ASP A 20 6.72 -5.19 4.54
N PHE A 21 7.08 -5.26 3.27
CA PHE A 21 7.64 -4.10 2.57
C PHE A 21 6.66 -2.93 2.53
N LEU A 22 5.41 -3.22 2.21
CA LEU A 22 4.41 -2.17 2.12
C LEU A 22 4.18 -1.50 3.47
N LYS A 23 4.10 -2.29 4.52
CA LYS A 23 3.80 -1.75 5.84
C LYS A 23 4.97 -1.02 6.45
N SER A 24 6.18 -1.42 6.13
CA SER A 24 7.35 -0.80 6.73
C SER A 24 7.92 0.31 5.85
N THR A 25 8.21 -0.01 4.59
CA THR A 25 8.94 0.91 3.73
C THR A 25 8.04 1.81 2.91
N ARG A 26 7.09 1.22 2.19
CA ARG A 26 6.24 2.03 1.30
C ARG A 26 5.39 3.01 2.08
N ARG A 27 4.79 2.57 3.18
CA ARG A 27 3.99 3.46 4.00
C ARG A 27 4.78 4.68 4.43
N ALA A 28 6.02 4.44 4.87
CA ALA A 28 6.85 5.53 5.34
C ALA A 28 7.21 6.49 4.21
N GLU A 29 7.52 5.94 3.03
CA GLU A 29 7.86 6.77 1.88
C GLU A 29 6.69 7.65 1.46
N VAL A 30 5.51 7.07 1.42
CA VAL A 30 4.33 7.82 1.01
C VAL A 30 3.97 8.87 2.05
N ALA A 31 4.08 8.52 3.33
CA ALA A 31 3.81 9.49 4.39
C ALA A 31 4.76 10.68 4.29
N LYS A 32 6.02 10.42 3.96
CA LYS A 32 6.98 11.49 3.83
C LYS A 32 6.64 12.40 2.64
N ARG A 33 6.29 11.78 1.51
CA ARG A 33 5.90 12.56 0.34
C ARG A 33 4.68 13.42 0.64
N LEU A 34 3.71 12.85 1.33
CA LEU A 34 2.50 13.57 1.66
C LEU A 34 2.82 14.75 2.57
N HIS A 35 3.65 14.52 3.56
CA HIS A 35 4.02 15.56 4.49
C HIS A 35 4.77 16.70 3.78
N GLU A 36 5.69 16.35 2.89
CA GLU A 36 6.43 17.36 2.15
C GLU A 36 5.53 18.18 1.25
N ALA A 37 4.57 17.50 0.62
CA ALA A 37 3.64 18.23 -0.23
C ALA A 37 2.79 19.19 0.57
N MET A 38 2.41 18.80 1.78
CA MET A 38 1.62 19.67 2.62
C MET A 38 2.40 20.89 3.06
N GLU A 39 3.70 20.75 3.20
CA GLU A 39 4.53 21.89 3.62
C GLU A 39 4.68 22.91 2.53
N GLU A 40 4.39 22.57 1.29
CA GLU A 40 4.55 23.52 0.20
C GLU A 40 3.38 24.46 0.04
N GLY A 41 2.36 24.34 0.87
CA GLY A 41 1.30 25.32 0.84
C GLY A 41 -0.05 24.73 0.52
N GLU A 42 -0.68 25.24 -0.53
CA GLU A 42 -2.07 24.91 -0.77
C GLU A 42 -2.24 23.49 -1.22
N VAL A 43 -2.80 22.66 -0.35
CA VAL A 43 -2.97 21.26 -0.68
C VAL A 43 -4.07 21.05 -1.71
N GLU A 44 -5.03 21.94 -1.79
CA GLU A 44 -6.18 21.70 -2.65
C GLU A 44 -5.83 21.69 -4.11
N GLU A 45 -4.80 22.40 -4.51
CA GLU A 45 -4.42 22.47 -5.91
C GLU A 45 -3.02 21.97 -6.16
N ASN A 46 -2.49 21.22 -5.22
CA ASN A 46 -1.13 20.73 -5.30
C ASN A 46 -1.13 19.33 -5.94
N PRO A 47 -0.64 19.22 -7.18
CA PRO A 47 -0.65 17.89 -7.83
C PRO A 47 0.21 16.86 -7.09
N GLU A 48 1.25 17.30 -6.41
CA GLU A 48 2.06 16.33 -5.66
C GLU A 48 1.32 15.81 -4.45
N TYR A 49 0.51 16.66 -3.83
CA TYR A 49 -0.32 16.21 -2.74
C TYR A 49 -1.34 15.19 -3.24
N GLU A 50 -1.97 15.47 -4.39
CA GLU A 50 -2.93 14.56 -4.98
C GLU A 50 -2.29 13.22 -5.30
N ASP A 51 -1.10 13.26 -5.90
CA ASP A 51 -0.41 12.02 -6.24
C ASP A 51 -0.08 11.21 -4.99
N ALA A 52 0.38 11.89 -3.94
CA ALA A 52 0.72 11.20 -2.71
C ALA A 52 -0.52 10.58 -2.05
N LYS A 53 -1.64 11.30 -2.09
CA LYS A 53 -2.89 10.75 -1.56
C LYS A 53 -3.34 9.54 -2.34
N ASN A 54 -3.24 9.60 -3.66
CA ASN A 54 -3.62 8.47 -4.49
C ASN A 54 -2.72 7.28 -4.21
N GLU A 55 -1.44 7.51 -4.05
CA GLU A 55 -0.54 6.41 -3.74
C GLU A 55 -0.81 5.84 -2.37
N GLN A 56 -1.14 6.70 -1.41
CA GLN A 56 -1.50 6.22 -0.08
C GLN A 56 -2.70 5.28 -0.15
N ALA A 57 -3.72 5.67 -0.90
CA ALA A 57 -4.90 4.83 -1.05
C ALA A 57 -4.54 3.50 -1.70
N PHE A 58 -3.68 3.53 -2.71
CA PHE A 58 -3.27 2.31 -3.38
C PHE A 58 -2.51 1.38 -2.43
N VAL A 59 -1.57 1.94 -1.67
CA VAL A 59 -0.78 1.13 -0.74
C VAL A 59 -1.68 0.52 0.33
N GLU A 60 -2.58 1.31 0.91
CA GLU A 60 -3.46 0.78 1.95
C GLU A 60 -4.41 -0.28 1.40
N GLY A 61 -4.91 -0.07 0.18
CA GLY A 61 -5.76 -1.06 -0.45
C GLY A 61 -5.02 -2.36 -0.73
N ARG A 62 -3.77 -2.26 -1.17
CA ARG A 62 -2.98 -3.46 -1.44
C ARG A 62 -2.68 -4.20 -0.15
N ILE A 63 -2.36 -3.47 0.92
CA ILE A 63 -2.14 -4.10 2.22
C ILE A 63 -3.37 -4.89 2.64
N LEU A 64 -4.53 -4.28 2.54
CA LEU A 64 -5.76 -4.94 2.93
C LEU A 64 -6.01 -6.18 2.09
N THR A 65 -5.77 -6.09 0.78
CA THR A 65 -5.95 -7.22 -0.10
C THR A 65 -5.06 -8.38 0.30
N ILE A 66 -3.78 -8.10 0.56
CA ILE A 66 -2.85 -9.16 0.92
C ILE A 66 -3.23 -9.77 2.26
N GLU A 67 -3.59 -8.93 3.23
CA GLU A 67 -3.99 -9.44 4.53
C GLU A 67 -5.20 -10.34 4.43
N THR A 68 -6.13 -9.97 3.55
CA THR A 68 -7.31 -10.81 3.34
C THR A 68 -6.94 -12.15 2.73
N ILE A 69 -6.06 -12.14 1.73
CA ILE A 69 -5.61 -13.38 1.11
C ILE A 69 -4.93 -14.28 2.14
N LEU A 70 -4.03 -13.70 2.94
CA LEU A 70 -3.29 -14.48 3.92
C LEU A 70 -4.21 -15.02 5.01
N ALA A 71 -5.22 -14.27 5.37
CA ALA A 71 -6.15 -14.72 6.40
C ALA A 71 -6.99 -15.91 5.92
N ASN A 72 -7.18 -16.01 4.60
CA ASN A 72 -7.98 -17.08 4.02
C ASN A 72 -7.17 -18.24 3.48
N ALA A 73 -5.88 -18.17 3.59
CA ALA A 73 -4.99 -19.21 3.04
C ALA A 73 -4.85 -20.43 3.92
#